data_26910734c199a79efbdd2f77352ec233
#
_entry.id   26910734c199a79efbdd2f77352ec233
#
_cell.length_a   1.000
_cell.length_b   1.000
_cell.length_c   1.000
_cell.angle_alpha   90.00
_cell.angle_beta   90.00
_cell.angle_gamma   90.00
#
_symmetry.space_group_name_H-M   'P 1'
#
loop_
_entity.id
_entity.type
_entity.pdbx_description
1 polymer ?
#
loop_
_entity_poly.entity_id
_entity_poly.type
_entity_poly.pdbx_seq_one_letter_code
_entity_poly.pdbx_strand_id
1 'polypeptide(L)'
;MKALVISGGGSKGAFAGGVAEYLVKEQKKEYDLYLGSSTGSLLISHLALGKIEALKKLYTQVNQRSIFSNNPFFVKNRHGEEVVTINHLNVMWNFIRRRKTFGESKNLRKLIRESVSENDCQTLKNTSKEVVVAVSNLTTNQIEYKTLRECSYDDFCDWIWASCNYVPFMSLLVK
;
A
#
# COMPACT_ATOMS: atom_id res chain seq x y z
N MET A 1 25.06 -4.60 -5.62
CA MET A 1 23.62 -4.56 -5.26
C MET A 1 23.05 -3.21 -5.66
N LYS A 2 21.99 -3.18 -6.47
CA LYS A 2 21.26 -1.97 -6.84
C LYS A 2 19.87 -2.02 -6.20
N ALA A 3 19.44 -0.94 -5.56
CA ALA A 3 18.17 -0.87 -4.88
C ALA A 3 17.23 0.13 -5.54
N LEU A 4 15.95 -0.23 -5.67
CA LEU A 4 14.84 0.68 -5.97
C LEU A 4 14.04 0.89 -4.70
N VAL A 5 14.11 2.11 -4.16
CA VAL A 5 13.42 2.48 -2.92
C VAL A 5 12.30 3.46 -3.24
N ILE A 6 11.07 3.13 -2.87
CA ILE A 6 9.88 3.94 -3.15
C ILE A 6 9.20 4.32 -1.84
N SER A 7 9.20 5.61 -1.53
CA SER A 7 8.52 6.16 -0.35
C SER A 7 6.99 6.19 -0.53
N GLY A 8 6.30 6.38 0.58
CA GLY A 8 4.86 6.62 0.59
C GLY A 8 4.49 8.00 0.03
N GLY A 9 3.22 8.17 -0.31
CA GLY A 9 2.72 9.44 -0.85
C GLY A 9 1.22 9.43 -1.18
N GLY A 10 0.47 8.43 -0.75
CA GLY A 10 -0.96 8.30 -1.07
C GLY A 10 -1.18 8.28 -2.59
N SER A 11 -2.07 9.12 -3.11
CA SER A 11 -2.34 9.24 -4.55
C SER A 11 -1.10 9.62 -5.39
N LYS A 12 -0.12 10.28 -4.79
CA LYS A 12 1.16 10.63 -5.46
C LYS A 12 2.02 9.41 -5.80
N GLY A 13 1.67 8.22 -5.29
CA GLY A 13 2.28 6.95 -5.69
C GLY A 13 2.20 6.68 -7.19
N ALA A 14 1.20 7.23 -7.89
CA ALA A 14 1.11 7.17 -9.35
C ALA A 14 2.33 7.81 -10.05
N PHE A 15 2.82 8.95 -9.53
CA PHE A 15 4.04 9.58 -10.03
C PHE A 15 5.26 8.68 -9.84
N ALA A 16 5.42 8.10 -8.63
CA ALA A 16 6.53 7.18 -8.35
C ALA A 16 6.47 5.93 -9.26
N GLY A 17 5.26 5.44 -9.53
CA GLY A 17 5.02 4.35 -10.48
C GLY A 17 5.46 4.70 -11.90
N GLY A 18 5.15 5.90 -12.38
CA GLY A 18 5.58 6.41 -13.70
C GLY A 18 7.10 6.56 -13.81
N VAL A 19 7.74 7.09 -12.77
CA VAL A 19 9.22 7.18 -12.72
C VAL A 19 9.84 5.77 -12.75
N ALA A 20 9.32 4.84 -11.94
CA ALA A 20 9.82 3.46 -11.92
C ALA A 20 9.60 2.76 -13.27
N GLU A 21 8.47 2.98 -13.93
CA GLU A 21 8.23 2.48 -15.29
C GLU A 21 9.29 2.98 -16.27
N TYR A 22 9.55 4.29 -16.30
CA TYR A 22 10.58 4.88 -17.16
C TYR A 22 11.94 4.25 -16.90
N LEU A 23 12.34 4.11 -15.63
CA LEU A 23 13.63 3.51 -15.27
C LEU A 23 13.73 2.05 -15.74
N VAL A 24 12.67 1.27 -15.59
CA VAL A 24 12.69 -0.16 -15.96
C VAL A 24 12.50 -0.38 -17.45
N LYS A 25 11.53 0.30 -18.11
CA LYS A 25 11.21 0.07 -19.53
C LYS A 25 12.15 0.81 -20.47
N GLU A 26 12.35 2.12 -20.22
CA GLU A 26 13.13 2.96 -21.15
C GLU A 26 14.64 2.88 -20.85
N GLN A 27 15.01 3.02 -19.57
CA GLN A 27 16.40 3.00 -19.14
C GLN A 27 16.96 1.58 -18.95
N LYS A 28 16.12 0.53 -19.08
CA LYS A 28 16.49 -0.88 -18.88
C LYS A 28 17.25 -1.13 -17.57
N LYS A 29 16.90 -0.38 -16.53
CA LYS A 29 17.50 -0.54 -15.20
C LYS A 29 16.99 -1.80 -14.55
N GLU A 30 17.90 -2.61 -14.00
CA GLU A 30 17.61 -3.78 -13.19
C GLU A 30 18.03 -3.51 -11.74
N TYR A 31 17.25 -4.03 -10.80
CA TYR A 31 17.46 -3.87 -9.37
C TYR A 31 17.45 -5.23 -8.68
N ASP A 32 18.31 -5.35 -7.66
CA ASP A 32 18.42 -6.54 -6.82
C ASP A 32 17.47 -6.46 -5.61
N LEU A 33 17.25 -5.23 -5.12
CA LEU A 33 16.38 -4.94 -3.96
C LEU A 33 15.28 -3.95 -4.35
N TYR A 34 14.04 -4.28 -3.98
CA TYR A 34 12.87 -3.45 -4.10
C TYR A 34 12.31 -3.18 -2.69
N LEU A 35 12.46 -1.95 -2.20
CA LEU A 35 11.97 -1.55 -0.89
C LEU A 35 10.85 -0.51 -1.03
N GLY A 36 9.74 -0.74 -0.35
CA GLY A 36 8.60 0.16 -0.39
C GLY A 36 8.02 0.50 0.97
N SER A 37 7.50 1.72 1.10
CA SER A 37 6.71 2.17 2.24
C SER A 37 5.37 2.72 1.77
N SER A 38 4.27 2.42 2.48
CA SER A 38 2.92 2.87 2.15
C SER A 38 2.56 2.53 0.69
N THR A 39 2.14 3.50 -0.12
CA THR A 39 1.87 3.28 -1.56
C THR A 39 3.07 2.72 -2.32
N GLY A 40 4.30 3.00 -1.89
CA GLY A 40 5.50 2.34 -2.44
C GLY A 40 5.47 0.84 -2.25
N SER A 41 4.95 0.33 -1.11
CA SER A 41 4.83 -1.11 -0.87
C SER A 41 3.86 -1.83 -1.80
N LEU A 42 2.85 -1.13 -2.34
CA LEU A 42 1.95 -1.64 -3.38
C LEU A 42 2.64 -1.78 -4.74
N LEU A 43 3.63 -0.92 -5.02
CA LEU A 43 4.32 -0.87 -6.30
C LEU A 43 5.39 -1.95 -6.46
N ILE A 44 6.16 -2.19 -5.39
CA ILE A 44 7.42 -2.95 -5.45
C ILE A 44 7.26 -4.38 -5.94
N SER A 45 6.21 -5.10 -5.55
CA SER A 45 5.99 -6.48 -5.99
C SER A 45 5.74 -6.57 -7.49
N HIS A 46 4.89 -5.67 -8.02
CA HIS A 46 4.60 -5.60 -9.46
C HIS A 46 5.82 -5.18 -10.27
N LEU A 47 6.61 -4.23 -9.76
CA LEU A 47 7.84 -3.77 -10.40
C LEU A 47 8.89 -4.88 -10.42
N ALA A 48 9.08 -5.61 -9.32
CA ALA A 48 10.00 -6.74 -9.25
C ALA A 48 9.63 -7.87 -10.22
N LEU A 49 8.33 -8.08 -10.48
CA LEU A 49 7.79 -9.03 -11.45
C LEU A 49 7.77 -8.50 -12.89
N GLY A 50 8.04 -7.21 -13.12
CA GLY A 50 7.88 -6.58 -14.43
C GLY A 50 6.41 -6.39 -14.86
N LYS A 51 5.44 -6.50 -13.96
CA LYS A 51 3.99 -6.39 -14.22
C LYS A 51 3.50 -4.94 -14.22
N ILE A 52 4.14 -4.08 -15.00
CA ILE A 52 3.89 -2.62 -15.00
C ILE A 52 2.49 -2.28 -15.52
N GLU A 53 1.98 -2.98 -16.53
CA GLU A 53 0.64 -2.71 -17.07
C GLU A 53 -0.47 -3.08 -16.07
N ALA A 54 -0.29 -4.16 -15.31
CA ALA A 54 -1.22 -4.52 -14.23
C ALA A 54 -1.23 -3.45 -13.14
N LEU A 55 -0.05 -2.91 -12.81
CA LEU A 55 0.11 -1.81 -11.86
C LEU A 55 -0.60 -0.54 -12.32
N LYS A 56 -0.43 -0.14 -13.60
CA LYS A 56 -1.14 1.01 -14.18
C LYS A 56 -2.65 0.85 -14.08
N LYS A 57 -3.16 -0.31 -14.49
CA LYS A 57 -4.59 -0.61 -14.42
C LYS A 57 -5.12 -0.51 -12.99
N LEU A 58 -4.38 -1.04 -12.02
CA LEU A 58 -4.72 -0.96 -10.61
C LEU A 58 -4.85 0.51 -10.17
N TYR A 59 -3.83 1.34 -10.43
CA TYR A 59 -3.81 2.74 -9.98
C TYR A 59 -4.86 3.63 -10.67
N THR A 60 -5.21 3.35 -11.91
CA THR A 60 -6.25 4.12 -12.64
C THR A 60 -7.68 3.78 -12.20
N GLN A 61 -7.89 2.62 -11.56
CA GLN A 61 -9.21 2.15 -11.13
C GLN A 61 -9.47 2.33 -9.63
N VAL A 62 -8.41 2.57 -8.83
CA VAL A 62 -8.55 2.76 -7.39
C VAL A 62 -9.22 4.08 -7.04
N ASN A 63 -10.22 4.00 -6.16
CA ASN A 63 -10.93 5.15 -5.61
C ASN A 63 -11.12 4.96 -4.09
N GLN A 64 -11.72 5.94 -3.41
CA GLN A 64 -11.93 5.86 -1.96
C GLN A 64 -12.75 4.62 -1.53
N ARG A 65 -13.73 4.18 -2.34
CA ARG A 65 -14.54 2.99 -2.05
C ARG A 65 -13.73 1.70 -2.16
N SER A 66 -12.69 1.68 -3.01
CA SER A 66 -11.76 0.56 -3.13
C SER A 66 -10.80 0.47 -1.93
N ILE A 67 -10.65 1.54 -1.16
CA ILE A 67 -9.75 1.62 -0.01
C ILE A 67 -10.51 1.38 1.29
N PHE A 68 -11.59 2.14 1.51
CA PHE A 68 -12.32 2.16 2.77
C PHE A 68 -13.54 1.26 2.76
N SER A 69 -13.65 0.36 3.74
CA SER A 69 -14.91 -0.31 4.12
C SER A 69 -15.74 0.57 5.05
N ASN A 70 -15.08 1.47 5.79
CA ASN A 70 -15.71 2.53 6.56
C ASN A 70 -14.88 3.81 6.37
N ASN A 71 -15.41 4.76 5.59
CA ASN A 71 -14.68 5.96 5.21
C ASN A 71 -14.84 7.07 6.26
N PRO A 72 -13.74 7.53 6.90
CA PRO A 72 -13.78 8.60 7.88
C PRO A 72 -13.83 10.00 7.23
N PHE A 73 -13.87 10.10 5.90
CA PHE A 73 -13.80 11.35 5.17
C PHE A 73 -15.04 11.59 4.32
N PHE A 74 -15.39 12.87 4.15
CA PHE A 74 -16.28 13.36 3.10
C PHE A 74 -15.49 14.16 2.07
N VAL A 75 -15.83 13.99 0.80
CA VAL A 75 -15.40 14.88 -0.27
C VAL A 75 -16.52 15.87 -0.54
N LYS A 76 -16.27 17.15 -0.37
CA LYS A 76 -17.20 18.24 -0.68
C LYS A 76 -16.61 19.08 -1.80
N ASN A 77 -17.41 19.42 -2.80
CA ASN A 77 -17.02 20.40 -3.80
C ASN A 77 -17.32 21.80 -3.26
N ARG A 78 -16.30 22.63 -3.10
CA ARG A 78 -16.42 24.05 -2.75
C ARG A 78 -15.76 24.88 -3.84
N HIS A 79 -16.52 25.71 -4.50
CA HIS A 79 -16.05 26.62 -5.57
C HIS A 79 -15.27 25.91 -6.70
N GLY A 80 -15.67 24.68 -7.05
CA GLY A 80 -15.00 23.88 -8.09
C GLY A 80 -13.81 23.05 -7.62
N GLU A 81 -13.42 23.16 -6.35
CA GLU A 81 -12.34 22.37 -5.75
C GLU A 81 -12.90 21.27 -4.83
N GLU A 82 -12.31 20.08 -4.94
CA GLU A 82 -12.61 18.97 -4.02
C GLU A 82 -11.91 19.18 -2.67
N VAL A 83 -12.70 19.44 -1.63
CA VAL A 83 -12.20 19.57 -0.25
C VAL A 83 -12.54 18.31 0.52
N VAL A 84 -11.50 17.64 1.04
CA VAL A 84 -11.65 16.46 1.90
C VAL A 84 -11.82 16.92 3.35
N THR A 85 -12.90 16.52 4.00
CA THR A 85 -13.20 16.84 5.40
C THR A 85 -13.47 15.57 6.21
N ILE A 86 -13.23 15.63 7.52
CA ILE A 86 -13.50 14.49 8.41
C ILE A 86 -15.02 14.35 8.61
N ASN A 87 -15.50 13.11 8.54
CA ASN A 87 -16.86 12.73 8.88
C ASN A 87 -17.00 12.57 10.40
N HIS A 88 -17.20 13.68 11.11
CA HIS A 88 -17.27 13.68 12.58
C HIS A 88 -18.35 12.75 13.12
N LEU A 89 -19.51 12.65 12.46
CA LEU A 89 -20.60 11.76 12.90
C LEU A 89 -20.19 10.29 12.79
N ASN A 90 -19.54 9.90 11.70
CA ASN A 90 -19.04 8.53 11.54
C ASN A 90 -17.93 8.21 12.56
N VAL A 91 -17.02 9.14 12.79
CA VAL A 91 -15.96 9.02 13.79
C VAL A 91 -16.56 8.84 15.18
N MET A 92 -17.49 9.70 15.57
CA MET A 92 -18.20 9.60 16.86
C MET A 92 -18.92 8.25 17.03
N TRP A 93 -19.60 7.78 15.97
CA TRP A 93 -20.28 6.49 15.98
C TRP A 93 -19.32 5.31 16.14
N ASN A 94 -18.12 5.41 15.52
CA ASN A 94 -17.06 4.42 15.72
C ASN A 94 -16.54 4.39 17.15
N PHE A 95 -16.39 5.54 17.82
CA PHE A 95 -16.05 5.61 19.24
C PHE A 95 -17.11 4.96 20.14
N ILE A 96 -18.39 5.24 19.90
CA ILE A 96 -19.50 4.61 20.65
C ILE A 96 -19.44 3.08 20.51
N ARG A 97 -19.06 2.58 19.31
CA ARG A 97 -18.87 1.15 19.05
C ARG A 97 -17.53 0.59 19.53
N ARG A 98 -16.76 1.36 20.30
CA ARG A 98 -15.44 0.99 20.84
C ARG A 98 -14.44 0.57 19.76
N ARG A 99 -14.51 1.14 18.55
CA ARG A 99 -13.53 0.91 17.50
C ARG A 99 -12.26 1.69 17.83
N LYS A 100 -11.09 1.08 17.54
CA LYS A 100 -9.77 1.67 17.81
C LYS A 100 -9.36 2.74 16.80
N THR A 101 -10.09 2.89 15.68
CA THR A 101 -9.74 3.77 14.56
C THR A 101 -10.97 4.51 14.03
N PHE A 102 -10.73 5.67 13.41
CA PHE A 102 -11.78 6.53 12.84
C PHE A 102 -12.46 5.93 11.61
N GLY A 103 -11.74 5.07 10.87
CA GLY A 103 -12.22 4.37 9.70
C GLY A 103 -11.65 2.97 9.59
N GLU A 104 -12.06 2.23 8.57
CA GLU A 104 -11.60 0.87 8.29
C GLU A 104 -11.20 0.72 6.83
N SER A 105 -10.10 0.02 6.58
CA SER A 105 -9.49 -0.19 5.25
C SER A 105 -9.52 -1.65 4.79
N LYS A 106 -10.59 -2.41 5.15
CA LYS A 106 -10.72 -3.82 4.76
C LYS A 106 -10.75 -4.01 3.23
N ASN A 107 -11.33 -3.04 2.51
CA ASN A 107 -11.37 -3.09 1.05
C ASN A 107 -9.96 -3.01 0.45
N LEU A 108 -9.08 -2.16 0.99
CA LEU A 108 -7.67 -2.11 0.59
C LEU A 108 -6.96 -3.46 0.82
N ARG A 109 -7.21 -4.11 1.98
CA ARG A 109 -6.64 -5.43 2.27
C ARG A 109 -7.06 -6.47 1.23
N LYS A 110 -8.35 -6.45 0.83
CA LYS A 110 -8.87 -7.31 -0.23
C LYS A 110 -8.21 -6.99 -1.58
N LEU A 111 -8.13 -5.71 -1.95
CA LEU A 111 -7.52 -5.25 -3.18
C LEU A 111 -6.04 -5.70 -3.29
N ILE A 112 -5.27 -5.63 -2.21
CA ILE A 112 -3.88 -6.10 -2.17
C ILE A 112 -3.82 -7.60 -2.51
N ARG A 113 -4.66 -8.43 -1.88
CA ARG A 113 -4.70 -9.87 -2.13
C ARG A 113 -5.16 -10.24 -3.55
N GLU A 114 -6.00 -9.41 -4.16
CA GLU A 114 -6.42 -9.58 -5.55
C GLU A 114 -5.34 -9.12 -6.54
N SER A 115 -4.50 -8.16 -6.16
CA SER A 115 -3.47 -7.59 -7.03
C SER A 115 -2.15 -8.37 -7.05
N VAL A 116 -1.79 -8.99 -5.94
CA VAL A 116 -0.59 -9.83 -5.79
C VAL A 116 -1.05 -11.24 -5.46
N SER A 117 -0.85 -12.19 -6.37
CA SER A 117 -1.24 -13.59 -6.14
C SER A 117 -0.18 -14.35 -5.35
N GLU A 118 -0.58 -15.50 -4.76
CA GLU A 118 0.36 -16.39 -4.10
C GLU A 118 1.45 -16.90 -5.07
N ASN A 119 1.06 -17.19 -6.32
CA ASN A 119 2.01 -17.58 -7.37
C ASN A 119 3.02 -16.46 -7.68
N ASP A 120 2.62 -15.20 -7.61
CA ASP A 120 3.52 -14.05 -7.75
C ASP A 120 4.57 -14.01 -6.64
N CYS A 121 4.13 -14.26 -5.41
CA CYS A 121 5.04 -14.33 -4.27
C CYS A 121 6.02 -15.50 -4.40
N GLN A 122 5.55 -16.68 -4.81
CA GLN A 122 6.42 -17.84 -5.06
C GLN A 122 7.41 -17.58 -6.19
N THR A 123 6.95 -16.96 -7.28
CA THR A 123 7.83 -16.55 -8.39
C THR A 123 8.94 -15.63 -7.90
N LEU A 124 8.61 -14.59 -7.11
CA LEU A 124 9.61 -13.67 -6.55
C LEU A 124 10.59 -14.36 -5.60
N LYS A 125 10.10 -15.28 -4.75
CA LYS A 125 10.95 -16.05 -3.84
C LYS A 125 11.98 -16.91 -4.57
N ASN A 126 11.69 -17.34 -5.78
CA ASN A 126 12.57 -18.15 -6.63
C ASN A 126 13.55 -17.29 -7.48
N THR A 127 13.45 -15.97 -7.43
CA THR A 127 14.40 -15.06 -8.10
C THR A 127 15.52 -14.64 -7.15
N SER A 128 16.56 -13.97 -7.67
CA SER A 128 17.59 -13.32 -6.85
C SER A 128 17.13 -11.96 -6.28
N LYS A 129 15.95 -11.47 -6.70
CA LYS A 129 15.42 -10.18 -6.27
C LYS A 129 14.88 -10.25 -4.85
N GLU A 130 15.13 -9.21 -4.08
CA GLU A 130 14.59 -9.08 -2.74
C GLU A 130 13.49 -8.01 -2.70
N VAL A 131 12.35 -8.33 -2.06
CA VAL A 131 11.21 -7.44 -1.93
C VAL A 131 10.94 -7.21 -0.46
N VAL A 132 11.01 -5.93 -0.04
CA VAL A 132 10.98 -5.54 1.37
C VAL A 132 9.93 -4.45 1.59
N VAL A 133 9.11 -4.64 2.60
CA VAL A 133 8.09 -3.67 3.04
C VAL A 133 8.54 -3.02 4.35
N ALA A 134 8.58 -1.69 4.38
CA ALA A 134 8.81 -0.94 5.61
C ALA A 134 7.47 -0.68 6.32
N VAL A 135 7.40 -1.02 7.61
CA VAL A 135 6.22 -0.82 8.47
C VAL A 135 6.63 -0.10 9.76
N SER A 136 5.71 0.70 10.32
CA SER A 136 5.92 1.32 11.63
C SER A 136 5.27 0.46 12.70
N ASN A 137 6.07 -0.04 13.64
CA ASN A 137 5.59 -0.70 14.85
C ASN A 137 5.25 0.37 15.90
N LEU A 138 3.96 0.56 16.18
CA LEU A 138 3.49 1.58 17.11
C LEU A 138 3.68 1.20 18.58
N THR A 139 3.93 -0.07 18.88
CA THR A 139 4.22 -0.54 20.24
C THR A 139 5.65 -0.22 20.65
N THR A 140 6.60 -0.47 19.74
CA THR A 140 8.03 -0.24 19.99
C THR A 140 8.50 1.12 19.49
N ASN A 141 7.66 1.84 18.74
CA ASN A 141 7.98 3.10 18.06
C ASN A 141 9.21 2.98 17.13
N GLN A 142 9.30 1.86 16.40
CA GLN A 142 10.39 1.56 15.49
C GLN A 142 9.89 1.24 14.10
N ILE A 143 10.76 1.45 13.10
CA ILE A 143 10.52 0.98 11.73
C ILE A 143 11.05 -0.46 11.63
N GLU A 144 10.22 -1.35 11.13
CA GLU A 144 10.56 -2.73 10.84
C GLU A 144 10.54 -2.98 9.34
N TYR A 145 11.46 -3.81 8.88
CA TYR A 145 11.57 -4.23 7.49
C TYR A 145 11.13 -5.69 7.37
N LYS A 146 10.09 -5.93 6.56
CA LYS A 146 9.51 -7.25 6.35
C LYS A 146 9.84 -7.75 4.95
N THR A 147 10.69 -8.76 4.86
CA THR A 147 11.09 -9.34 3.57
C THR A 147 10.12 -10.43 3.13
N LEU A 148 9.79 -10.45 1.83
CA LEU A 148 8.92 -11.48 1.25
C LEU A 148 9.45 -12.89 1.50
N ARG A 149 10.78 -13.11 1.52
CA ARG A 149 11.37 -14.43 1.70
C ARG A 149 11.05 -15.06 3.05
N GLU A 150 10.92 -14.24 4.10
CA GLU A 150 10.67 -14.68 5.47
C GLU A 150 9.17 -14.71 5.83
N CYS A 151 8.29 -14.28 4.93
CA CYS A 151 6.86 -14.19 5.16
C CYS A 151 6.10 -15.28 4.42
N SER A 152 4.97 -15.71 5.00
CA SER A 152 3.91 -16.37 4.22
C SER A 152 3.28 -15.37 3.24
N TYR A 153 2.51 -15.86 2.25
CA TYR A 153 1.74 -14.99 1.36
C TYR A 153 0.78 -14.08 2.13
N ASP A 154 0.04 -14.65 3.07
CA ASP A 154 -0.93 -13.92 3.88
C ASP A 154 -0.26 -12.84 4.74
N ASP A 155 0.85 -13.19 5.39
CA ASP A 155 1.62 -12.24 6.18
C ASP A 155 2.18 -11.10 5.34
N PHE A 156 2.72 -11.42 4.15
CA PHE A 156 3.27 -10.39 3.27
C PHE A 156 2.21 -9.40 2.79
N CYS A 157 1.03 -9.89 2.39
CA CYS A 157 -0.11 -9.04 2.04
C CYS A 157 -0.55 -8.17 3.23
N ASP A 158 -0.52 -8.72 4.44
CA ASP A 158 -0.85 -8.00 5.66
C ASP A 158 0.19 -6.92 6.00
N TRP A 159 1.48 -7.17 5.75
CA TRP A 159 2.52 -6.15 5.92
C TRP A 159 2.40 -5.03 4.90
N ILE A 160 2.09 -5.31 3.63
CA ILE A 160 1.77 -4.28 2.63
C ILE A 160 0.58 -3.44 3.11
N TRP A 161 -0.50 -4.10 3.56
CA TRP A 161 -1.68 -3.42 4.08
C TRP A 161 -1.36 -2.57 5.31
N ALA A 162 -0.60 -3.09 6.29
CA ALA A 162 -0.17 -2.34 7.47
C ALA A 162 0.66 -1.11 7.12
N SER A 163 1.60 -1.25 6.17
CA SER A 163 2.42 -0.15 5.67
C SER A 163 1.58 0.96 5.03
N CYS A 164 0.46 0.61 4.38
CA CYS A 164 -0.44 1.57 3.74
C CYS A 164 -1.41 2.25 4.70
N ASN A 165 -1.59 1.73 5.92
CA ASN A 165 -2.56 2.25 6.86
C ASN A 165 -2.02 3.47 7.61
N TYR A 166 -2.79 4.56 7.54
CA TYR A 166 -2.52 5.79 8.29
C TYR A 166 -3.40 5.87 9.54
N VAL A 167 -2.84 5.49 10.67
CA VAL A 167 -3.51 5.53 11.98
C VAL A 167 -3.59 6.99 12.47
N PRO A 168 -4.71 7.45 13.03
CA PRO A 168 -5.93 6.70 13.41
C PRO A 168 -7.03 6.60 12.33
N PHE A 169 -6.81 7.10 11.12
CA PHE A 169 -7.84 7.18 10.07
C PHE A 169 -8.13 5.85 9.38
N MET A 170 -7.20 4.90 9.46
CA MET A 170 -7.28 3.57 8.86
C MET A 170 -7.06 2.49 9.92
N SER A 171 -7.29 1.23 9.53
CA SER A 171 -7.21 0.08 10.43
C SER A 171 -5.79 -0.15 11.00
N LEU A 172 -5.74 -0.80 12.15
CA LEU A 172 -4.50 -1.31 12.75
C LEU A 172 -4.35 -2.79 12.44
N LEU A 173 -3.14 -3.23 12.08
CA LEU A 173 -2.76 -4.63 12.14
C LEU A 173 -2.31 -4.94 13.56
N VAL A 174 -2.94 -5.94 14.17
CA VAL A 174 -2.56 -6.48 15.49
C VAL A 174 -2.01 -7.87 15.24
N LYS A 175 -0.74 -8.07 15.57
CA LYS A 175 -0.04 -9.36 15.55
C LYS A 175 0.68 -9.57 16.87
#